data_fde41c0d0aa24542107f34114a43f35d
#
_entry.id   fde41c0d0aa24542107f34114a43f35d
#
_cell.length_a   1.000
_cell.length_b   1.000
_cell.length_c   1.000
_cell.angle_alpha   90.00
_cell.angle_beta   90.00
_cell.angle_gamma   90.00
#
_symmetry.space_group_name_H-M   'P 1'
#
loop_
_entity.id
_entity.type
_entity.pdbx_description
1 polymer ?
#
loop_
_entity_poly.entity_id
_entity_poly.type
_entity_poly.pdbx_seq_one_letter_code
_entity_poly.pdbx_strand_id
1 'polypeptide(L)'
;MDFAALAGGYDELRPAGESWRQLAAVELAELGPAARLLDVGCGTGRFATFAAEQLGARVWGVDPSSEMLDQARRRGARGVGWKRGAAEHLPFKDRWFDAAHAHLVMHVVDDVGAALSETARVLCPGGRLVVVSFRREHFDRFHLNPYFPSLAGIDRDRFPDPAALAAAIGGAGFQDVAERGLHQRVSLAPEAVLERVRGRYISTLHLLDDREYQDGLARLEHDLAGREQPLTADLFWSITTATRS
;
A
#
# COMPACT_ATOMS: atom_id res chain seq x y z
N MET A 1 -8.73 10.19 6.36
CA MET A 1 -9.63 9.15 5.77
C MET A 1 -10.02 8.15 6.83
N ASP A 2 -11.28 7.67 6.85
CA ASP A 2 -11.75 6.68 7.81
C ASP A 2 -11.57 5.25 7.25
N PHE A 3 -10.41 4.66 7.52
CA PHE A 3 -10.13 3.27 7.15
C PHE A 3 -10.91 2.26 8.00
N ALA A 4 -11.47 2.67 9.14
CA ALA A 4 -12.30 1.81 9.98
C ALA A 4 -13.56 1.36 9.23
N ALA A 5 -14.22 2.29 8.52
CA ALA A 5 -15.39 1.99 7.72
C ALA A 5 -15.13 1.04 6.54
N LEU A 6 -13.87 0.99 6.06
CA LEU A 6 -13.46 0.15 4.92
C LEU A 6 -13.05 -1.26 5.33
N ALA A 7 -12.71 -1.49 6.59
CA ALA A 7 -12.05 -2.73 7.03
C ALA A 7 -12.87 -4.00 6.72
N GLY A 8 -14.21 -3.94 6.83
CA GLY A 8 -15.08 -5.10 6.65
C GLY A 8 -15.04 -5.73 5.26
N GLY A 9 -14.96 -4.92 4.19
CA GLY A 9 -14.91 -5.38 2.79
C GLY A 9 -13.57 -5.17 2.11
N TYR A 10 -12.54 -4.75 2.85
CA TYR A 10 -11.25 -4.33 2.26
C TYR A 10 -10.58 -5.40 1.41
N ASP A 11 -10.55 -6.62 1.91
CA ASP A 11 -9.91 -7.74 1.24
C ASP A 11 -10.74 -8.30 0.09
N GLU A 12 -12.06 -8.27 0.19
CA GLU A 12 -12.99 -8.71 -0.85
C GLU A 12 -12.88 -7.82 -2.08
N LEU A 13 -12.85 -6.51 -1.88
CA LEU A 13 -12.70 -5.53 -2.96
C LEU A 13 -11.26 -5.49 -3.55
N ARG A 14 -10.28 -6.04 -2.83
CA ARG A 14 -8.86 -6.10 -3.26
C ARG A 14 -8.31 -7.51 -3.08
N PRO A 15 -8.78 -8.51 -3.83
CA PRO A 15 -8.34 -9.89 -3.65
C PRO A 15 -6.84 -10.05 -3.89
N ALA A 16 -6.19 -10.91 -3.11
CA ALA A 16 -4.80 -11.29 -3.26
C ALA A 16 -4.62 -12.26 -4.45
N GLY A 17 -4.79 -11.74 -5.67
CA GLY A 17 -4.57 -12.49 -6.90
C GLY A 17 -3.08 -12.68 -7.21
N GLU A 18 -2.80 -13.24 -8.40
CA GLU A 18 -1.44 -13.53 -8.86
C GLU A 18 -0.56 -12.28 -8.92
N SER A 19 -1.08 -11.15 -9.44
CA SER A 19 -0.34 -9.88 -9.52
C SER A 19 0.08 -9.36 -8.15
N TRP A 20 -0.78 -9.50 -7.14
CA TRP A 20 -0.44 -9.15 -5.76
C TRP A 20 0.69 -10.04 -5.22
N ARG A 21 0.63 -11.37 -5.44
CA ARG A 21 1.68 -12.29 -4.98
C ARG A 21 3.02 -12.02 -5.65
N GLN A 22 3.02 -11.71 -6.94
CA GLN A 22 4.22 -11.34 -7.69
C GLN A 22 4.86 -10.07 -7.12
N LEU A 23 4.06 -9.03 -6.85
CA LEU A 23 4.55 -7.81 -6.23
C LEU A 23 5.10 -8.08 -4.82
N ALA A 24 4.35 -8.78 -3.98
CA ALA A 24 4.79 -9.12 -2.63
C ALA A 24 6.08 -9.95 -2.60
N ALA A 25 6.28 -10.85 -3.57
CA ALA A 25 7.53 -11.60 -3.71
C ALA A 25 8.71 -10.69 -4.08
N VAL A 26 8.49 -9.69 -4.94
CA VAL A 26 9.49 -8.67 -5.27
C VAL A 26 9.83 -7.84 -4.03
N GLU A 27 8.85 -7.40 -3.27
CA GLU A 27 9.03 -6.64 -2.03
C GLU A 27 9.84 -7.43 -1.00
N LEU A 28 9.54 -8.72 -0.84
CA LEU A 28 10.31 -9.61 0.05
C LEU A 28 11.76 -9.79 -0.42
N ALA A 29 11.99 -9.91 -1.72
CA ALA A 29 13.35 -10.02 -2.27
C ALA A 29 14.18 -8.76 -1.99
N GLU A 30 13.55 -7.58 -2.04
CA GLU A 30 14.19 -6.30 -1.70
C GLU A 30 14.47 -6.14 -0.20
N LEU A 31 13.61 -6.68 0.66
CA LEU A 31 13.83 -6.68 2.11
C LEU A 31 15.02 -7.57 2.48
N GLY A 32 15.23 -8.67 1.74
CA GLY A 32 16.25 -9.65 2.06
C GLY A 32 15.96 -10.45 3.33
N PRO A 33 16.95 -11.19 3.86
CA PRO A 33 16.78 -11.99 5.06
C PRO A 33 16.64 -11.08 6.29
N ALA A 34 15.59 -11.30 7.08
CA ALA A 34 15.32 -10.58 8.31
C ALA A 34 14.80 -11.54 9.38
N ALA A 35 15.33 -11.45 10.60
CA ALA A 35 14.78 -12.19 11.73
C ALA A 35 13.56 -11.49 12.33
N ARG A 36 13.54 -10.16 12.27
CA ARG A 36 12.45 -9.29 12.79
C ARG A 36 12.10 -8.26 11.73
N LEU A 37 10.89 -8.35 11.21
CA LEU A 37 10.35 -7.46 10.19
C LEU A 37 9.21 -6.61 10.77
N LEU A 38 9.21 -5.32 10.44
CA LEU A 38 8.11 -4.39 10.71
C LEU A 38 7.34 -4.11 9.42
N ASP A 39 6.02 -4.28 9.46
CA ASP A 39 5.09 -3.86 8.40
C ASP A 39 4.34 -2.61 8.89
N VAL A 40 4.71 -1.44 8.37
CA VAL A 40 4.15 -0.13 8.75
C VAL A 40 2.90 0.12 7.92
N GLY A 41 1.78 0.49 8.57
CA GLY A 41 0.48 0.61 7.91
C GLY A 41 -0.01 -0.72 7.37
N CYS A 42 0.07 -1.78 8.19
CA CYS A 42 -0.14 -3.16 7.77
C CYS A 42 -1.58 -3.48 7.33
N GLY A 43 -2.55 -2.59 7.58
CA GLY A 43 -3.96 -2.78 7.24
C GLY A 43 -4.50 -4.10 7.79
N THR A 44 -5.11 -4.90 6.91
CA THR A 44 -5.66 -6.23 7.24
C THR A 44 -4.58 -7.31 7.42
N GLY A 45 -3.30 -6.94 7.45
CA GLY A 45 -2.17 -7.83 7.75
C GLY A 45 -1.79 -8.80 6.63
N ARG A 46 -2.21 -8.56 5.41
CA ARG A 46 -1.97 -9.46 4.27
C ARG A 46 -0.49 -9.66 3.99
N PHE A 47 0.27 -8.55 3.88
CA PHE A 47 1.71 -8.63 3.60
C PHE A 47 2.46 -9.22 4.80
N ALA A 48 2.18 -8.76 6.02
CA ALA A 48 2.81 -9.29 7.24
C ALA A 48 2.64 -10.82 7.37
N THR A 49 1.42 -11.33 7.06
CA THR A 49 1.14 -12.78 7.06
C THR A 49 1.98 -13.50 6.00
N PHE A 50 1.96 -13.00 4.77
CA PHE A 50 2.73 -13.57 3.66
C PHE A 50 4.23 -13.57 3.97
N ALA A 51 4.77 -12.47 4.50
CA ALA A 51 6.17 -12.36 4.85
C ALA A 51 6.58 -13.36 5.96
N ALA A 52 5.75 -13.53 6.98
CA ALA A 52 6.01 -14.50 8.05
C ALA A 52 6.07 -15.94 7.52
N GLU A 53 5.18 -16.30 6.60
CA GLU A 53 5.14 -17.62 5.95
C GLU A 53 6.35 -17.87 5.06
N GLN A 54 6.77 -16.86 4.28
CA GLN A 54 7.85 -17.03 3.30
C GLN A 54 9.25 -16.96 3.93
N LEU A 55 9.46 -16.07 4.90
CA LEU A 55 10.77 -15.83 5.50
C LEU A 55 11.01 -16.63 6.79
N GLY A 56 9.96 -17.17 7.41
CA GLY A 56 10.06 -17.71 8.76
C GLY A 56 10.45 -16.66 9.80
N ALA A 57 10.34 -15.37 9.46
CA ALA A 57 10.67 -14.23 10.31
C ALA A 57 9.61 -14.00 11.38
N ARG A 58 10.00 -13.31 12.46
CA ARG A 58 9.02 -12.68 13.35
C ARG A 58 8.60 -11.34 12.75
N VAL A 59 7.32 -11.20 12.45
CA VAL A 59 6.77 -10.00 11.84
C VAL A 59 5.91 -9.24 12.85
N TRP A 60 5.96 -7.92 12.82
CA TRP A 60 5.04 -7.04 13.54
C TRP A 60 4.35 -6.13 12.53
N GLY A 61 3.02 -6.16 12.53
CA GLY A 61 2.21 -5.20 11.81
C GLY A 61 1.78 -4.07 12.74
N VAL A 62 1.89 -2.83 12.28
CA VAL A 62 1.38 -1.65 12.96
C VAL A 62 0.41 -0.89 12.06
N ASP A 63 -0.75 -0.50 12.61
CA ASP A 63 -1.78 0.27 11.90
C ASP A 63 -2.55 1.14 12.92
N PRO A 64 -2.96 2.36 12.58
CA PRO A 64 -3.76 3.20 13.48
C PRO A 64 -5.20 2.71 13.62
N SER A 65 -5.77 1.97 12.63
CA SER A 65 -7.14 1.44 12.68
C SER A 65 -7.22 0.15 13.48
N SER A 66 -8.01 0.16 14.55
CA SER A 66 -8.37 -1.04 15.32
C SER A 66 -9.10 -2.07 14.48
N GLU A 67 -9.98 -1.63 13.59
CA GLU A 67 -10.82 -2.44 12.72
C GLU A 67 -9.98 -3.20 11.69
N MET A 68 -8.97 -2.54 11.10
CA MET A 68 -7.98 -3.19 10.25
C MET A 68 -7.20 -4.27 11.01
N LEU A 69 -6.73 -3.94 12.21
CA LEU A 69 -6.00 -4.89 13.06
C LEU A 69 -6.89 -6.06 13.52
N ASP A 70 -8.19 -5.87 13.68
CA ASP A 70 -9.12 -6.96 14.00
C ASP A 70 -9.27 -7.93 12.82
N GLN A 71 -9.28 -7.44 11.59
CA GLN A 71 -9.19 -8.29 10.40
C GLN A 71 -7.85 -9.02 10.33
N ALA A 72 -6.74 -8.32 10.62
CA ALA A 72 -5.41 -8.92 10.65
C ALA A 72 -5.31 -10.07 11.66
N ARG A 73 -5.87 -9.90 12.87
CA ARG A 73 -5.91 -10.94 13.91
C ARG A 73 -6.74 -12.16 13.49
N ARG A 74 -7.86 -11.94 12.76
CA ARG A 74 -8.72 -13.05 12.25
C ARG A 74 -8.02 -13.95 11.26
N ARG A 75 -6.93 -13.47 10.60
CA ARG A 75 -6.11 -14.33 9.71
C ARG A 75 -5.41 -15.46 10.46
N GLY A 76 -5.22 -15.31 11.78
CA GLY A 76 -4.61 -16.37 12.61
C GLY A 76 -3.16 -16.67 12.25
N ALA A 77 -2.43 -15.74 11.64
CA ALA A 77 -1.07 -15.92 11.15
C ALA A 77 -0.11 -16.23 12.31
N ARG A 78 0.64 -17.32 12.19
CA ARG A 78 1.71 -17.64 13.15
C ARG A 78 2.93 -16.76 12.91
N GLY A 79 3.60 -16.35 13.98
CA GLY A 79 4.81 -15.53 13.90
C GLY A 79 4.56 -14.04 13.66
N VAL A 80 3.30 -13.59 13.65
CA VAL A 80 2.93 -12.18 13.47
C VAL A 80 2.35 -11.60 14.75
N GLY A 81 2.90 -10.46 15.19
CA GLY A 81 2.36 -9.63 16.27
C GLY A 81 1.69 -8.37 15.70
N TRP A 82 0.57 -7.95 16.30
CA TRP A 82 -0.19 -6.78 15.85
C TRP A 82 -0.17 -5.70 16.93
N LYS A 83 0.15 -4.46 16.56
CA LYS A 83 0.10 -3.31 17.44
C LYS A 83 -0.64 -2.14 16.82
N ARG A 84 -1.43 -1.43 17.62
CA ARG A 84 -2.03 -0.17 17.21
C ARG A 84 -1.01 0.96 17.37
N GLY A 85 -0.83 1.77 16.34
CA GLY A 85 0.07 2.93 16.34
C GLY A 85 0.08 3.63 14.99
N ALA A 86 0.40 4.92 14.99
CA ALA A 86 0.64 5.68 13.79
C ALA A 86 2.10 5.50 13.32
N ALA A 87 2.35 5.70 12.03
CA ALA A 87 3.70 5.60 11.45
C ALA A 87 4.65 6.65 12.03
N GLU A 88 4.12 7.82 12.41
CA GLU A 88 4.83 8.93 13.02
C GLU A 88 5.20 8.69 14.49
N HIS A 89 4.62 7.67 15.14
CA HIS A 89 4.86 7.31 16.54
C HIS A 89 4.77 5.79 16.71
N LEU A 90 5.82 5.10 16.31
CA LEU A 90 5.86 3.64 16.32
C LEU A 90 6.02 3.10 17.77
N PRO A 91 5.12 2.20 18.24
CA PRO A 91 5.12 1.69 19.62
C PRO A 91 6.19 0.61 19.85
N PHE A 92 7.40 0.86 19.38
CA PHE A 92 8.53 -0.06 19.47
C PHE A 92 9.77 0.67 19.99
N LYS A 93 10.69 -0.11 20.58
CA LYS A 93 11.97 0.41 21.05
C LYS A 93 12.93 0.65 19.88
N ASP A 94 13.92 1.49 20.12
CA ASP A 94 14.97 1.78 19.15
C ASP A 94 15.73 0.50 18.75
N ARG A 95 16.18 0.45 17.51
CA ARG A 95 17.08 -0.58 16.96
C ARG A 95 16.59 -2.00 17.23
N TRP A 96 15.32 -2.24 16.95
CA TRP A 96 14.67 -3.52 17.22
C TRP A 96 14.49 -4.39 15.98
N PHE A 97 14.26 -3.79 14.82
CA PHE A 97 13.96 -4.49 13.59
C PHE A 97 15.16 -4.57 12.66
N ASP A 98 15.25 -5.68 11.92
CA ASP A 98 16.27 -5.90 10.91
C ASP A 98 15.82 -5.35 9.55
N ALA A 99 14.49 -5.29 9.33
CA ALA A 99 13.89 -4.70 8.14
C ALA A 99 12.54 -4.04 8.46
N ALA A 100 12.16 -3.07 7.63
CA ALA A 100 10.85 -2.43 7.65
C ALA A 100 10.28 -2.33 6.24
N HIS A 101 8.97 -2.48 6.14
CA HIS A 101 8.18 -2.43 4.93
C HIS A 101 7.05 -1.41 5.09
N ALA A 102 6.72 -0.68 4.02
CA ALA A 102 5.58 0.21 3.97
C ALA A 102 4.98 0.20 2.56
N HIS A 103 3.78 -0.35 2.40
CA HIS A 103 3.10 -0.49 1.11
C HIS A 103 1.87 0.42 1.04
N LEU A 104 1.92 1.42 0.16
CA LEU A 104 0.85 2.40 -0.03
C LEU A 104 0.44 3.10 1.29
N VAL A 105 1.43 3.55 2.06
CA VAL A 105 1.24 4.22 3.35
C VAL A 105 1.55 5.73 3.26
N MET A 106 2.62 6.10 2.55
CA MET A 106 3.17 7.47 2.59
C MET A 106 2.24 8.56 2.05
N HIS A 107 1.17 8.19 1.37
CA HIS A 107 0.14 9.13 0.88
C HIS A 107 -1.02 9.36 1.88
N VAL A 108 -1.01 8.66 3.01
CA VAL A 108 -2.07 8.74 4.04
C VAL A 108 -1.55 9.10 5.43
N VAL A 109 -0.24 9.23 5.62
CA VAL A 109 0.36 9.75 6.84
C VAL A 109 0.26 11.27 6.87
N ASP A 110 0.19 11.86 8.06
CA ASP A 110 0.13 13.30 8.22
C ASP A 110 1.50 13.96 8.01
N ASP A 111 2.59 13.27 8.43
CA ASP A 111 3.98 13.74 8.27
C ASP A 111 4.90 12.58 7.81
N VAL A 112 5.23 12.60 6.51
CA VAL A 112 6.13 11.62 5.90
C VAL A 112 7.52 11.64 6.56
N GLY A 113 8.04 12.83 6.91
CA GLY A 113 9.35 12.97 7.54
C GLY A 113 9.38 12.34 8.93
N ALA A 114 8.35 12.58 9.74
CA ALA A 114 8.20 11.95 11.05
C ALA A 114 8.06 10.43 10.94
N ALA A 115 7.23 9.92 10.00
CA ALA A 115 7.05 8.49 9.79
C ALA A 115 8.37 7.79 9.37
N LEU A 116 9.15 8.41 8.49
CA LEU A 116 10.45 7.89 8.07
C LEU A 116 11.49 7.96 9.20
N SER A 117 11.49 9.03 10.00
CA SER A 117 12.39 9.18 11.17
C SER A 117 12.09 8.12 12.24
N GLU A 118 10.83 7.84 12.53
CA GLU A 118 10.41 6.78 13.45
C GLU A 118 10.78 5.40 12.91
N THR A 119 10.61 5.17 11.59
CA THR A 119 11.05 3.92 10.96
C THR A 119 12.57 3.77 11.09
N ALA A 120 13.35 4.82 10.87
CA ALA A 120 14.80 4.82 11.08
C ALA A 120 15.17 4.55 12.53
N ARG A 121 14.45 5.13 13.51
CA ARG A 121 14.68 4.93 14.94
C ARG A 121 14.55 3.46 15.34
N VAL A 122 13.52 2.78 14.86
CA VAL A 122 13.23 1.39 15.25
C VAL A 122 14.05 0.36 14.49
N LEU A 123 14.69 0.72 13.38
CA LEU A 123 15.58 -0.15 12.63
C LEU A 123 16.99 -0.20 13.27
N CYS A 124 17.58 -1.39 13.26
CA CYS A 124 19.00 -1.56 13.58
C CYS A 124 19.87 -0.84 12.54
N PRO A 125 21.10 -0.39 12.88
CA PRO A 125 22.08 0.01 11.86
C PRO A 125 22.28 -1.09 10.83
N GLY A 126 22.30 -0.74 9.57
CA GLY A 126 22.32 -1.70 8.45
C GLY A 126 20.97 -2.34 8.12
N GLY A 127 19.92 -2.03 8.88
CA GLY A 127 18.57 -2.53 8.63
C GLY A 127 17.99 -2.01 7.31
N ARG A 128 17.21 -2.85 6.62
CA ARG A 128 16.63 -2.55 5.30
C ARG A 128 15.27 -1.87 5.42
N LEU A 129 15.03 -0.89 4.54
CA LEU A 129 13.72 -0.29 4.34
C LEU A 129 13.26 -0.55 2.89
N VAL A 130 12.00 -0.96 2.75
CA VAL A 130 11.30 -1.00 1.44
C VAL A 130 10.03 -0.20 1.55
N VAL A 131 9.89 0.82 0.69
CA VAL A 131 8.67 1.62 0.56
C VAL A 131 8.09 1.41 -0.83
N VAL A 132 6.82 1.03 -0.90
CA VAL A 132 6.11 0.82 -2.16
C VAL A 132 5.04 1.88 -2.33
N SER A 133 5.04 2.51 -3.50
CA SER A 133 4.12 3.54 -3.90
C SER A 133 3.78 3.40 -5.38
N PHE A 134 3.07 4.36 -5.94
CA PHE A 134 2.83 4.46 -7.37
C PHE A 134 3.73 5.51 -8.00
N ARG A 135 4.08 5.29 -9.27
CA ARG A 135 4.71 6.28 -10.14
C ARG A 135 3.67 7.19 -10.77
N ARG A 136 4.08 8.36 -11.26
CA ARG A 136 3.21 9.34 -11.91
C ARG A 136 2.41 8.73 -13.07
N GLU A 137 3.03 7.84 -13.86
CA GLU A 137 2.41 7.15 -14.97
C GLU A 137 1.18 6.33 -14.58
N HIS A 138 1.12 5.85 -13.32
CA HIS A 138 -0.05 5.14 -12.81
C HIS A 138 -1.28 6.04 -12.79
N PHE A 139 -1.12 7.25 -12.27
CA PHE A 139 -2.24 8.20 -12.17
C PHE A 139 -2.69 8.71 -13.54
N ASP A 140 -1.74 8.91 -14.46
CA ASP A 140 -2.04 9.38 -15.83
C ASP A 140 -2.78 8.34 -16.65
N ARG A 141 -2.51 7.06 -16.42
CA ARG A 141 -3.02 5.93 -17.22
C ARG A 141 -4.02 5.07 -16.45
N PHE A 142 -4.53 5.55 -15.32
CA PHE A 142 -5.45 4.76 -14.53
C PHE A 142 -6.75 4.51 -15.27
N HIS A 143 -7.16 3.27 -15.35
CA HIS A 143 -8.29 2.81 -16.19
C HIS A 143 -9.65 3.41 -15.81
N LEU A 144 -9.78 4.01 -14.63
CA LEU A 144 -10.99 4.71 -14.19
C LEU A 144 -11.02 6.21 -14.53
N ASN A 145 -9.92 6.81 -15.00
CA ASN A 145 -9.87 8.26 -15.33
C ASN A 145 -10.94 8.71 -16.33
N PRO A 146 -11.33 7.92 -17.35
CA PRO A 146 -12.40 8.31 -18.26
C PRO A 146 -13.75 8.51 -17.57
N TYR A 147 -13.97 7.85 -16.44
CA TYR A 147 -15.21 7.91 -15.69
C TYR A 147 -15.17 8.94 -14.56
N PHE A 148 -13.99 9.16 -13.98
CA PHE A 148 -13.76 10.03 -12.81
C PHE A 148 -12.58 10.98 -13.10
N PRO A 149 -12.79 12.09 -13.78
CA PRO A 149 -11.71 12.98 -14.25
C PRO A 149 -10.85 13.57 -13.13
N SER A 150 -11.40 13.75 -11.93
CA SER A 150 -10.66 14.30 -10.78
C SER A 150 -9.68 13.32 -10.14
N LEU A 151 -9.81 11.99 -10.36
CA LEU A 151 -8.98 10.96 -9.72
C LEU A 151 -7.49 11.22 -9.87
N ALA A 152 -7.04 11.43 -11.12
CA ALA A 152 -5.61 11.62 -11.40
C ALA A 152 -5.03 12.86 -10.69
N GLY A 153 -5.79 13.95 -10.62
CA GLY A 153 -5.39 15.16 -9.90
C GLY A 153 -5.25 14.92 -8.41
N ILE A 154 -6.30 14.37 -7.80
CA ILE A 154 -6.33 14.08 -6.36
C ILE A 154 -5.18 13.15 -5.96
N ASP A 155 -4.91 12.09 -6.73
CA ASP A 155 -3.84 11.15 -6.41
C ASP A 155 -2.45 11.75 -6.60
N ARG A 156 -2.23 12.57 -7.64
CA ARG A 156 -0.96 13.29 -7.81
C ARG A 156 -0.63 14.23 -6.65
N ASP A 157 -1.65 14.85 -6.06
CA ASP A 157 -1.47 15.77 -4.93
C ASP A 157 -1.20 15.02 -3.62
N ARG A 158 -1.75 13.82 -3.46
CA ARG A 158 -1.63 13.01 -2.23
C ARG A 158 -0.39 12.13 -2.21
N PHE A 159 -0.03 11.55 -3.33
CA PHE A 159 1.11 10.63 -3.40
C PHE A 159 2.41 11.40 -3.56
N PRO A 160 3.40 11.21 -2.68
CA PRO A 160 4.69 11.84 -2.85
C PRO A 160 5.32 11.39 -4.18
N ASP A 161 5.94 12.34 -4.88
CA ASP A 161 6.75 12.03 -6.06
C ASP A 161 7.89 11.07 -5.66
N PRO A 162 8.21 10.04 -6.47
CA PRO A 162 9.25 9.07 -6.13
C PRO A 162 10.61 9.69 -5.80
N ALA A 163 11.00 10.75 -6.51
CA ALA A 163 12.27 11.44 -6.24
C ALA A 163 12.21 12.23 -4.92
N ALA A 164 11.07 12.88 -4.63
CA ALA A 164 10.86 13.57 -3.36
C ALA A 164 10.83 12.58 -2.18
N LEU A 165 10.19 11.43 -2.36
CA LEU A 165 10.18 10.35 -1.36
C LEU A 165 11.58 9.82 -1.10
N ALA A 166 12.37 9.56 -2.16
CA ALA A 166 13.76 9.11 -2.01
C ALA A 166 14.62 10.14 -1.27
N ALA A 167 14.44 11.43 -1.56
CA ALA A 167 15.13 12.52 -0.85
C ALA A 167 14.73 12.57 0.64
N ALA A 168 13.43 12.42 0.95
CA ALA A 168 12.93 12.39 2.34
C ALA A 168 13.49 11.17 3.10
N ILE A 169 13.59 9.99 2.47
CA ILE A 169 14.20 8.79 3.04
C ILE A 169 15.68 9.08 3.38
N GLY A 170 16.45 9.67 2.45
CA GLY A 170 17.83 10.06 2.72
C GLY A 170 17.95 11.05 3.89
N GLY A 171 17.06 12.05 3.94
CA GLY A 171 17.00 13.03 5.04
C GLY A 171 16.65 12.44 6.41
N ALA A 172 15.97 11.30 6.45
CA ALA A 172 15.59 10.59 7.69
C ALA A 172 16.70 9.67 8.24
N GLY A 173 17.91 9.69 7.65
CA GLY A 173 19.07 8.92 8.14
C GLY A 173 19.18 7.53 7.49
N PHE A 174 18.75 7.41 6.24
CA PHE A 174 19.00 6.25 5.41
C PHE A 174 20.06 6.56 4.34
N GLN A 175 20.80 5.55 3.95
CA GLN A 175 21.81 5.57 2.86
C GLN A 175 21.43 4.53 1.80
N ASP A 176 22.17 4.51 0.69
CA ASP A 176 21.95 3.59 -0.43
C ASP A 176 20.51 3.62 -0.95
N VAL A 177 19.94 4.83 -0.98
CA VAL A 177 18.55 5.03 -1.42
C VAL A 177 18.46 4.79 -2.92
N ALA A 178 17.69 3.79 -3.33
CA ALA A 178 17.49 3.44 -4.73
C ALA A 178 16.00 3.28 -5.03
N GLU A 179 15.53 3.88 -6.11
CA GLU A 179 14.15 3.71 -6.62
C GLU A 179 14.18 2.92 -7.91
N ARG A 180 13.26 1.97 -8.04
CA ARG A 180 13.01 1.29 -9.30
C ARG A 180 11.52 1.19 -9.59
N GLY A 181 11.17 1.31 -10.87
CA GLY A 181 9.82 1.05 -11.35
C GLY A 181 9.57 -0.44 -11.58
N LEU A 182 8.33 -0.86 -11.32
CA LEU A 182 7.80 -2.15 -11.74
C LEU A 182 6.47 -1.91 -12.47
N HIS A 183 6.36 -2.43 -13.69
CA HIS A 183 5.12 -2.39 -14.45
C HIS A 183 4.45 -3.76 -14.41
N GLN A 184 3.17 -3.77 -14.03
CA GLN A 184 2.33 -4.96 -14.10
C GLN A 184 1.11 -4.67 -14.96
N ARG A 185 0.74 -5.64 -15.79
CA ARG A 185 -0.52 -5.61 -16.52
C ARG A 185 -1.45 -6.64 -15.92
N VAL A 186 -2.65 -6.20 -15.54
CA VAL A 186 -3.66 -7.03 -14.90
C VAL A 186 -4.92 -7.08 -15.76
N SER A 187 -5.56 -8.25 -15.75
CA SER A 187 -6.85 -8.47 -16.38
C SER A 187 -7.94 -8.43 -15.33
N LEU A 188 -8.98 -7.64 -15.57
CA LEU A 188 -10.06 -7.37 -14.64
C LEU A 188 -11.40 -7.75 -15.28
N ALA A 189 -12.14 -8.66 -14.68
CA ALA A 189 -13.50 -8.96 -15.11
C ALA A 189 -14.40 -7.73 -14.95
N PRO A 190 -15.30 -7.43 -15.92
CA PRO A 190 -16.17 -6.26 -15.84
C PRO A 190 -16.97 -6.17 -14.55
N GLU A 191 -17.53 -7.28 -14.10
CA GLU A 191 -18.30 -7.37 -12.86
C GLU A 191 -17.45 -7.01 -11.63
N ALA A 192 -16.20 -7.50 -11.59
CA ALA A 192 -15.28 -7.20 -10.51
C ALA A 192 -14.88 -5.71 -10.48
N VAL A 193 -14.78 -5.06 -11.63
CA VAL A 193 -14.54 -3.60 -11.71
C VAL A 193 -15.74 -2.85 -11.15
N LEU A 194 -16.95 -3.20 -11.56
CA LEU A 194 -18.19 -2.58 -11.05
C LEU A 194 -18.35 -2.76 -9.54
N GLU A 195 -18.15 -3.98 -9.03
CA GLU A 195 -18.23 -4.27 -7.60
C GLU A 195 -17.22 -3.43 -6.80
N ARG A 196 -15.97 -3.37 -7.26
CA ARG A 196 -14.92 -2.56 -6.64
C ARG A 196 -15.26 -1.08 -6.64
N VAL A 197 -15.74 -0.54 -7.75
CA VAL A 197 -16.10 0.89 -7.83
C VAL A 197 -17.31 1.18 -6.94
N ARG A 198 -18.36 0.35 -6.95
CA ARG A 198 -19.52 0.48 -6.05
C ARG A 198 -19.10 0.44 -4.58
N GLY A 199 -18.15 -0.41 -4.24
CA GLY A 199 -17.56 -0.49 -2.91
C GLY A 199 -16.48 0.58 -2.62
N ARG A 200 -16.28 1.54 -3.53
CA ARG A 200 -15.26 2.61 -3.41
C ARG A 200 -13.90 2.05 -2.96
N TYR A 201 -13.41 1.00 -3.65
CA TYR A 201 -12.25 0.19 -3.24
C TYR A 201 -10.94 0.95 -3.06
N ILE A 202 -10.75 2.10 -3.70
CA ILE A 202 -9.60 2.99 -3.49
C ILE A 202 -10.01 4.23 -2.70
N SER A 203 -9.08 4.70 -1.88
CA SER A 203 -9.30 5.84 -0.99
C SER A 203 -9.75 7.10 -1.74
N THR A 204 -9.28 7.29 -2.96
CA THR A 204 -9.57 8.48 -3.76
C THR A 204 -11.03 8.56 -4.20
N LEU A 205 -11.72 7.41 -4.43
CA LEU A 205 -13.15 7.40 -4.72
C LEU A 205 -14.02 7.97 -3.59
N HIS A 206 -13.52 8.01 -2.36
CA HIS A 206 -14.19 8.63 -1.23
C HIS A 206 -13.99 10.16 -1.15
N LEU A 207 -13.05 10.68 -1.93
CA LEU A 207 -12.72 12.11 -1.98
C LEU A 207 -13.37 12.83 -3.17
N LEU A 208 -14.00 12.07 -4.06
CA LEU A 208 -14.73 12.65 -5.18
C LEU A 208 -15.99 13.39 -4.69
N ASP A 209 -16.36 14.44 -5.42
CA ASP A 209 -17.70 15.01 -5.29
C ASP A 209 -18.76 13.95 -5.60
N ASP A 210 -19.86 13.94 -4.84
CA ASP A 210 -20.90 12.92 -4.96
C ASP A 210 -21.53 12.89 -6.36
N ARG A 211 -21.66 14.04 -7.02
CA ARG A 211 -22.18 14.11 -8.38
C ARG A 211 -21.23 13.47 -9.36
N GLU A 212 -19.93 13.82 -9.31
CA GLU A 212 -18.91 13.18 -10.15
C GLU A 212 -18.90 11.66 -9.95
N TYR A 213 -18.99 11.21 -8.70
CA TYR A 213 -19.00 9.78 -8.40
C TYR A 213 -20.23 9.08 -9.01
N GLN A 214 -21.44 9.63 -8.83
CA GLN A 214 -22.68 9.03 -9.37
C GLN A 214 -22.70 9.05 -10.90
N ASP A 215 -22.35 10.17 -11.52
CA ASP A 215 -22.30 10.29 -12.97
C ASP A 215 -21.24 9.36 -13.58
N GLY A 216 -20.07 9.22 -12.93
CA GLY A 216 -19.00 8.33 -13.35
C GLY A 216 -19.38 6.85 -13.22
N LEU A 217 -20.02 6.48 -12.10
CA LEU A 217 -20.50 5.11 -11.88
C LEU A 217 -21.57 4.73 -12.93
N ALA A 218 -22.52 5.60 -13.21
CA ALA A 218 -23.56 5.35 -14.21
C ALA A 218 -22.97 5.15 -15.63
N ARG A 219 -21.96 5.95 -16.01
CA ARG A 219 -21.26 5.75 -17.29
C ARG A 219 -20.49 4.43 -17.31
N LEU A 220 -19.81 4.10 -16.23
CA LEU A 220 -19.08 2.84 -16.12
C LEU A 220 -20.02 1.62 -16.22
N GLU A 221 -21.17 1.67 -15.56
CA GLU A 221 -22.19 0.63 -15.62
C GLU A 221 -22.74 0.46 -17.05
N HIS A 222 -22.99 1.58 -17.74
CA HIS A 222 -23.44 1.55 -19.13
C HIS A 222 -22.39 0.91 -20.06
N ASP A 223 -21.12 1.31 -19.94
CA ASP A 223 -20.04 0.85 -20.82
C ASP A 223 -19.65 -0.62 -20.56
N LEU A 224 -19.89 -1.11 -19.35
CA LEU A 224 -19.62 -2.49 -18.99
C LEU A 224 -20.84 -3.40 -19.14
N ALA A 225 -22.03 -2.86 -19.41
CA ALA A 225 -23.24 -3.66 -19.58
C ALA A 225 -23.11 -4.66 -20.74
N GLY A 226 -23.22 -5.96 -20.40
CA GLY A 226 -23.11 -7.05 -21.39
C GLY A 226 -21.70 -7.29 -21.92
N ARG A 227 -20.68 -6.65 -21.35
CA ARG A 227 -19.29 -6.88 -21.74
C ARG A 227 -18.77 -8.16 -21.09
N GLU A 228 -18.41 -9.14 -21.91
CA GLU A 228 -17.79 -10.40 -21.45
C GLU A 228 -16.26 -10.33 -21.39
N GLN A 229 -15.66 -9.50 -22.23
CA GLN A 229 -14.21 -9.40 -22.33
C GLN A 229 -13.61 -8.61 -21.14
N PRO A 230 -12.56 -9.14 -20.49
CA PRO A 230 -11.88 -8.44 -19.41
C PRO A 230 -11.32 -7.08 -19.85
N LEU A 231 -11.27 -6.14 -18.89
CA LEU A 231 -10.52 -4.91 -19.04
C LEU A 231 -9.04 -5.17 -18.71
N THR A 232 -8.18 -4.45 -19.40
CA THR A 232 -6.75 -4.43 -19.06
C THR A 232 -6.46 -3.17 -18.22
N ALA A 233 -5.78 -3.33 -17.12
CA ALA A 233 -5.26 -2.22 -16.32
C ALA A 233 -3.75 -2.34 -16.17
N ASP A 234 -3.06 -1.24 -16.34
CA ASP A 234 -1.62 -1.12 -16.13
C ASP A 234 -1.36 -0.51 -14.73
N LEU A 235 -0.50 -1.17 -13.96
CA LEU A 235 -0.06 -0.72 -12.63
C LEU A 235 1.42 -0.35 -12.71
N PHE A 236 1.75 0.90 -12.38
CA PHE A 236 3.12 1.41 -12.38
C PHE A 236 3.57 1.66 -10.95
N TRP A 237 4.29 0.70 -10.39
CA TRP A 237 4.80 0.74 -9.04
C TRP A 237 6.13 1.48 -8.97
N SER A 238 6.33 2.18 -7.86
CA SER A 238 7.62 2.69 -7.41
C SER A 238 8.04 1.89 -6.18
N ILE A 239 9.18 1.24 -6.23
CA ILE A 239 9.76 0.48 -5.13
C ILE A 239 11.05 1.18 -4.73
N THR A 240 11.05 1.82 -3.58
CA THR A 240 12.20 2.51 -3.02
C THR A 240 12.81 1.67 -1.91
N THR A 241 14.09 1.39 -2.02
CA THR A 241 14.88 0.64 -1.04
C THR A 241 15.92 1.53 -0.41
N ALA A 242 16.25 1.29 0.85
CA ALA A 242 17.29 2.02 1.55
C ALA A 242 17.88 1.19 2.69
N THR A 243 19.04 1.61 3.19
CA THR A 243 19.73 1.00 4.33
C THR A 243 19.81 2.01 5.46
N ARG A 244 19.50 1.61 6.69
CA ARG A 244 19.64 2.45 7.88
C ARG A 244 21.12 2.70 8.17
N SER A 245 21.53 3.96 8.26
CA SER A 245 22.88 4.39 8.61
C SER A 245 23.29 3.99 10.01
#